data_4211b5dc92fb8d770433dc987a3ec2b6
#
_entry.id   4211b5dc92fb8d770433dc987a3ec2b6
#
_cell.length_a   1.000
_cell.length_b   1.000
_cell.length_c   1.000
_cell.angle_alpha   90.00
_cell.angle_beta   90.00
_cell.angle_gamma   90.00
#
_symmetry.space_group_name_H-M   'P 1'
#
loop_
_entity.id
_entity.type
_entity.pdbx_description
1 polymer ?
#
loop_
_entity_poly.entity_id
_entity_poly.type
_entity_poly.pdbx_seq_one_letter_code
_entity_poly.pdbx_strand_id
1 'polypeptide(L)'
;MIEMVRRYLRQKYGSPGFLIALGTLALIETFFFAMGSGERFAIVQVAILVLAAGSVSRDVSSGALQMILSRPIRRTEYLFGRYVGILASYGLFLAVTSGLIFLVVHLAKVNAREDASPLSLALLAGEAFANGAFQAAILLMFSTFLPGIADLLGLLVLYVVLHLPPGKSAWLRDAADAARENLLPQVSWNEALRGDGILGSATGRWVFALTVYLVLAAVIFSRRELPYGQD
;
A
#
# COMPACT_ATOMS: atom_id res chain seq x y z
N MET A 1 15.98 11.81 6.19
CA MET A 1 14.62 11.27 6.00
C MET A 1 13.70 12.25 5.24
N ILE A 2 13.49 13.48 5.71
CA ILE A 2 12.58 14.47 5.08
C ILE A 2 12.96 14.76 3.61
N GLU A 3 14.25 14.93 3.30
CA GLU A 3 14.69 15.14 1.92
C GLU A 3 14.39 13.96 0.99
N MET A 4 14.43 12.73 1.50
CA MET A 4 14.08 11.54 0.71
C MET A 4 12.59 11.49 0.39
N VAL A 5 11.75 11.80 1.36
CA VAL A 5 10.29 11.93 1.16
C VAL A 5 10.03 13.01 0.10
N ARG A 6 10.64 14.20 0.25
CA ARG A 6 10.48 15.29 -0.72
C ARG A 6 10.94 14.91 -2.13
N ARG A 7 12.06 14.18 -2.23
CA ARG A 7 12.58 13.70 -3.52
C ARG A 7 11.63 12.69 -4.15
N TYR A 8 11.12 11.74 -3.36
CA TYR A 8 10.14 10.77 -3.81
C TYR A 8 8.88 11.46 -4.36
N LEU A 9 8.34 12.41 -3.59
CA LEU A 9 7.17 13.18 -4.01
C LEU A 9 7.43 13.93 -5.33
N ARG A 10 8.55 14.65 -5.44
CA ARG A 10 8.90 15.35 -6.69
C ARG A 10 9.04 14.40 -7.88
N GLN A 11 9.65 13.24 -7.68
CA GLN A 11 9.86 12.24 -8.73
C GLN A 11 8.52 11.69 -9.24
N LYS A 12 7.57 11.41 -8.36
CA LYS A 12 6.26 10.84 -8.73
C LYS A 12 5.31 11.94 -9.26
N TYR A 13 5.16 13.03 -8.55
CA TYR A 13 4.25 14.11 -8.92
C TYR A 13 4.78 15.03 -10.02
N GLY A 14 6.04 14.96 -10.37
CA GLY A 14 6.61 15.63 -11.55
C GLY A 14 6.23 14.99 -12.89
N SER A 15 5.64 13.80 -12.89
CA SER A 15 5.19 13.12 -14.09
C SER A 15 3.70 13.39 -14.34
N PRO A 16 3.34 14.07 -15.46
CA PRO A 16 1.93 14.34 -15.77
C PRO A 16 1.11 13.06 -15.97
N GLY A 17 1.70 12.02 -16.57
CA GLY A 17 1.03 10.73 -16.74
C GLY A 17 0.67 10.07 -15.42
N PHE A 18 1.51 10.22 -14.40
CA PHE A 18 1.24 9.72 -13.06
C PHE A 18 0.06 10.47 -12.38
N LEU A 19 0.00 11.79 -12.52
CA LEU A 19 -1.11 12.60 -12.01
C LEU A 19 -2.42 12.25 -12.70
N ILE A 20 -2.39 12.04 -14.03
CA ILE A 20 -3.56 11.61 -14.80
C ILE A 20 -4.03 10.25 -14.29
N ALA A 21 -3.13 9.28 -14.10
CA ALA A 21 -3.50 7.95 -13.60
C ALA A 21 -4.15 8.01 -12.20
N LEU A 22 -3.58 8.77 -11.27
CA LEU A 22 -4.17 8.95 -9.95
C LEU A 22 -5.51 9.68 -10.00
N GLY A 23 -5.61 10.74 -10.81
CA GLY A 23 -6.86 11.48 -11.01
C GLY A 23 -7.96 10.60 -11.58
N THR A 24 -7.62 9.75 -12.56
CA THR A 24 -8.57 8.78 -13.13
C THR A 24 -9.04 7.78 -12.08
N LEU A 25 -8.14 7.22 -11.26
CA LEU A 25 -8.52 6.30 -10.18
C LEU A 25 -9.44 6.99 -9.15
N ALA A 26 -9.15 8.24 -8.78
CA ALA A 26 -9.99 9.00 -7.85
C ALA A 26 -11.40 9.26 -8.43
N LEU A 27 -11.50 9.57 -9.72
CA LEU A 27 -12.78 9.78 -10.39
C LEU A 27 -13.59 8.49 -10.50
N ILE A 28 -12.93 7.37 -10.85
CA ILE A 28 -13.58 6.07 -10.94
C ILE A 28 -14.11 5.65 -9.57
N GLU A 29 -13.31 5.78 -8.51
CA GLU A 29 -13.77 5.49 -7.13
C GLU A 29 -14.96 6.35 -6.73
N THR A 30 -14.89 7.66 -7.00
CA THR A 30 -15.99 8.58 -6.71
C THR A 30 -17.27 8.20 -7.46
N PHE A 31 -17.14 7.78 -8.73
CA PHE A 31 -18.28 7.32 -9.54
C PHE A 31 -18.90 6.04 -8.97
N PHE A 32 -18.10 5.01 -8.64
CA PHE A 32 -18.60 3.77 -8.05
C PHE A 32 -19.23 4.01 -6.68
N PHE A 33 -18.65 4.87 -5.86
CA PHE A 33 -19.22 5.25 -4.57
C PHE A 33 -20.61 5.93 -4.75
N ALA A 34 -20.72 6.84 -5.72
CA ALA A 34 -21.99 7.53 -6.02
C ALA A 34 -23.05 6.58 -6.57
N MET A 35 -22.66 5.53 -7.30
CA MET A 35 -23.59 4.49 -7.80
C MET A 35 -24.00 3.47 -6.72
N GLY A 36 -23.42 3.53 -5.52
CA GLY A 36 -23.74 2.60 -4.44
C GLY A 36 -23.28 1.16 -4.73
N SER A 37 -22.27 0.95 -5.60
CA SER A 37 -21.66 -0.34 -5.82
C SER A 37 -20.84 -0.73 -4.57
N GLY A 38 -21.22 -1.85 -3.96
CA GLY A 38 -20.95 -2.23 -2.57
C GLY A 38 -19.48 -2.50 -2.16
N GLU A 39 -18.49 -2.27 -3.00
CA GLU A 39 -17.08 -2.42 -2.61
C GLU A 39 -16.48 -1.03 -2.34
N ARG A 40 -16.38 -0.72 -1.05
CA ARG A 40 -15.89 0.55 -0.54
C ARG A 40 -14.38 0.66 -0.75
N PHE A 41 -13.91 1.73 -1.40
CA PHE A 41 -12.49 2.02 -1.58
C PHE A 41 -11.67 0.87 -2.23
N ALA A 42 -12.31 0.01 -3.03
CA ALA A 42 -11.62 -1.09 -3.70
C ALA A 42 -10.59 -0.58 -4.72
N ILE A 43 -10.94 0.45 -5.49
CA ILE A 43 -10.06 1.02 -6.53
C ILE A 43 -8.94 1.83 -5.89
N VAL A 44 -9.20 2.41 -4.72
CA VAL A 44 -8.17 3.11 -3.93
C VAL A 44 -7.02 2.18 -3.55
N GLN A 45 -7.29 0.89 -3.32
CA GLN A 45 -6.22 -0.09 -3.08
C GLN A 45 -5.32 -0.30 -4.30
N VAL A 46 -5.82 -0.10 -5.51
CA VAL A 46 -5.00 -0.14 -6.73
C VAL A 46 -4.02 1.04 -6.76
N ALA A 47 -4.39 2.20 -6.21
CA ALA A 47 -3.51 3.35 -6.17
C ALA A 47 -2.22 3.10 -5.38
N ILE A 48 -2.28 2.32 -4.27
CA ILE A 48 -1.07 1.99 -3.52
C ILE A 48 -0.11 1.11 -4.34
N LEU A 49 -0.64 0.22 -5.18
CA LEU A 49 0.17 -0.60 -6.09
C LEU A 49 0.92 0.28 -7.09
N VAL A 50 0.24 1.26 -7.68
CA VAL A 50 0.84 2.22 -8.62
C VAL A 50 1.90 3.11 -7.92
N LEU A 51 1.62 3.53 -6.68
CA LEU A 51 2.54 4.32 -5.88
C LEU A 51 3.79 3.53 -5.47
N ALA A 52 3.62 2.32 -4.99
CA ALA A 52 4.70 1.52 -4.40
C ALA A 52 5.51 0.73 -5.45
N ALA A 53 4.92 0.40 -6.60
CA ALA A 53 5.56 -0.41 -7.62
C ALA A 53 6.90 0.17 -8.09
N GLY A 54 7.93 -0.66 -8.09
CA GLY A 54 9.27 -0.31 -8.53
C GLY A 54 9.95 0.77 -7.70
N SER A 55 9.50 1.00 -6.46
CA SER A 55 9.99 2.13 -5.64
C SER A 55 11.49 2.05 -5.33
N VAL A 56 12.03 0.87 -5.11
CA VAL A 56 13.47 0.62 -4.87
C VAL A 56 14.14 0.09 -6.13
N SER A 57 13.51 -0.85 -6.82
CA SER A 57 14.11 -1.53 -7.97
C SER A 57 14.44 -0.59 -9.13
N ARG A 58 13.66 0.47 -9.34
CA ARG A 58 13.98 1.51 -10.34
C ARG A 58 15.22 2.32 -9.98
N ASP A 59 15.42 2.65 -8.71
CA ASP A 59 16.60 3.38 -8.26
C ASP A 59 17.86 2.50 -8.36
N VAL A 60 17.71 1.18 -8.18
CA VAL A 60 18.78 0.20 -8.41
C VAL A 60 19.13 0.12 -9.88
N SER A 61 18.13 -0.09 -10.75
CA SER A 61 18.36 -0.30 -12.19
C SER A 61 18.84 0.95 -12.93
N SER A 62 18.48 2.14 -12.44
CA SER A 62 18.92 3.42 -13.02
C SER A 62 20.27 3.90 -12.47
N GLY A 63 20.91 3.17 -11.55
CA GLY A 63 22.14 3.62 -10.88
C GLY A 63 21.93 4.77 -9.88
N ALA A 64 20.73 5.32 -9.77
CA ALA A 64 20.42 6.43 -8.86
C ALA A 64 20.68 6.08 -7.39
N LEU A 65 20.52 4.80 -7.03
CA LEU A 65 20.79 4.33 -5.69
C LEU A 65 22.25 4.50 -5.30
N GLN A 66 23.19 4.26 -6.22
CA GLN A 66 24.64 4.45 -5.98
C GLN A 66 24.96 5.92 -5.66
N MET A 67 24.38 6.86 -6.42
CA MET A 67 24.51 8.29 -6.17
C MET A 67 23.90 8.73 -4.84
N ILE A 68 22.82 8.07 -4.40
CA ILE A 68 22.19 8.37 -3.11
C ILE A 68 23.04 7.85 -1.96
N LEU A 69 23.57 6.63 -2.09
CA LEU A 69 24.39 5.97 -1.05
C LEU A 69 25.85 6.46 -1.02
N SER A 70 26.31 7.23 -2.01
CA SER A 70 27.59 7.95 -1.93
C SER A 70 27.59 9.05 -0.85
N ARG A 71 26.40 9.49 -0.41
CA ARG A 71 26.22 10.35 0.76
C ARG A 71 26.20 9.51 2.04
N PRO A 72 26.50 10.07 3.21
CA PRO A 72 26.52 9.33 4.49
C PRO A 72 25.09 9.02 4.96
N ILE A 73 24.33 8.25 4.17
CA ILE A 73 22.98 7.83 4.45
C ILE A 73 22.98 6.32 4.63
N ARG A 74 22.40 5.84 5.72
CA ARG A 74 22.26 4.40 5.97
C ARG A 74 21.22 3.80 5.00
N ARG A 75 21.48 2.59 4.53
CA ARG A 75 20.55 1.85 3.64
C ARG A 75 19.14 1.73 4.22
N THR A 76 19.05 1.52 5.53
CA THR A 76 17.78 1.45 6.26
C THR A 76 17.04 2.79 6.25
N GLU A 77 17.75 3.91 6.42
CA GLU A 77 17.16 5.25 6.35
C GLU A 77 16.58 5.56 4.96
N TYR A 78 17.26 5.10 3.91
CA TYR A 78 16.76 5.20 2.55
C TYR A 78 15.46 4.42 2.39
N LEU A 79 15.42 3.16 2.84
CA LEU A 79 14.26 2.28 2.72
C LEU A 79 13.05 2.84 3.49
N PHE A 80 13.26 3.25 4.75
CA PHE A 80 12.20 3.89 5.54
C PHE A 80 11.75 5.23 4.95
N GLY A 81 12.66 6.03 4.40
CA GLY A 81 12.31 7.26 3.70
C GLY A 81 11.42 7.02 2.48
N ARG A 82 11.68 5.93 1.73
CA ARG A 82 10.81 5.49 0.62
C ARG A 82 9.45 5.05 1.11
N TYR A 83 9.40 4.23 2.16
CA TYR A 83 8.15 3.77 2.76
C TYR A 83 7.27 4.94 3.22
N VAL A 84 7.83 5.86 3.98
CA VAL A 84 7.13 7.07 4.44
C VAL A 84 6.68 7.94 3.26
N GLY A 85 7.50 8.05 2.20
CA GLY A 85 7.14 8.77 0.98
C GLY A 85 5.94 8.16 0.26
N ILE A 86 5.87 6.82 0.19
CA ILE A 86 4.72 6.09 -0.37
C ILE A 86 3.47 6.35 0.48
N LEU A 87 3.58 6.22 1.80
CA LEU A 87 2.45 6.46 2.72
C LEU A 87 1.95 7.90 2.65
N ALA A 88 2.85 8.88 2.60
CA ALA A 88 2.47 10.30 2.48
C ALA A 88 1.71 10.56 1.17
N SER A 89 2.17 9.97 0.05
CA SER A 89 1.50 10.07 -1.25
C SER A 89 0.14 9.40 -1.22
N TYR A 90 0.04 8.24 -0.61
CA TYR A 90 -1.20 7.50 -0.50
C TYR A 90 -2.22 8.21 0.40
N GLY A 91 -1.77 8.75 1.54
CA GLY A 91 -2.61 9.55 2.42
C GLY A 91 -3.16 10.81 1.73
N LEU A 92 -2.32 11.49 0.94
CA LEU A 92 -2.76 12.63 0.13
C LEU A 92 -3.81 12.21 -0.91
N PHE A 93 -3.59 11.09 -1.60
CA PHE A 93 -4.54 10.53 -2.56
C PHE A 93 -5.88 10.21 -1.91
N LEU A 94 -5.87 9.54 -0.74
CA LEU A 94 -7.07 9.24 0.04
C LEU A 94 -7.82 10.49 0.47
N ALA A 95 -7.10 11.51 0.94
CA ALA A 95 -7.70 12.78 1.35
C ALA A 95 -8.41 13.47 0.17
N VAL A 96 -7.76 13.51 -1.01
CA VAL A 96 -8.35 14.07 -2.22
C VAL A 96 -9.58 13.28 -2.67
N THR A 97 -9.47 11.95 -2.71
CA THR A 97 -10.59 11.07 -3.12
C THR A 97 -11.77 11.18 -2.18
N SER A 98 -11.54 11.15 -0.86
CA SER A 98 -12.61 11.34 0.14
C SER A 98 -13.26 12.73 0.04
N GLY A 99 -12.46 13.76 -0.22
CA GLY A 99 -12.96 15.11 -0.46
C GLY A 99 -13.83 15.20 -1.72
N LEU A 100 -13.44 14.53 -2.80
CA LEU A 100 -14.23 14.47 -4.04
C LEU A 100 -15.55 13.71 -3.82
N ILE A 101 -15.53 12.57 -3.13
CA ILE A 101 -16.72 11.82 -2.78
C ILE A 101 -17.69 12.69 -1.98
N PHE A 102 -17.18 13.33 -0.92
CA PHE A 102 -17.98 14.24 -0.09
C PHE A 102 -18.61 15.34 -0.92
N LEU A 103 -17.83 15.99 -1.78
CA LEU A 103 -18.29 17.09 -2.64
C LEU A 103 -19.39 16.61 -3.61
N VAL A 104 -19.18 15.49 -4.31
CA VAL A 104 -20.13 14.96 -5.29
C VAL A 104 -21.45 14.56 -4.62
N VAL A 105 -21.39 13.83 -3.50
CA VAL A 105 -22.58 13.40 -2.77
C VAL A 105 -23.39 14.60 -2.28
N HIS A 106 -22.74 15.63 -1.73
CA HIS A 106 -23.44 16.80 -1.20
C HIS A 106 -23.97 17.75 -2.29
N LEU A 107 -23.19 18.00 -3.36
CA LEU A 107 -23.63 18.90 -4.43
C LEU A 107 -24.66 18.26 -5.36
N ALA A 108 -24.47 16.99 -5.73
CA ALA A 108 -25.38 16.29 -6.63
C ALA A 108 -26.62 15.75 -5.91
N LYS A 109 -26.70 15.88 -4.56
CA LYS A 109 -27.80 15.33 -3.74
C LYS A 109 -28.06 13.85 -4.07
N VAL A 110 -27.02 13.13 -4.42
CA VAL A 110 -27.12 11.71 -4.71
C VAL A 110 -27.50 11.00 -3.41
N ASN A 111 -28.60 10.24 -3.43
CA ASN A 111 -28.94 9.34 -2.35
C ASN A 111 -27.95 8.18 -2.36
N ALA A 112 -26.73 8.45 -1.92
CA ALA A 112 -25.75 7.40 -1.72
C ALA A 112 -26.33 6.43 -0.69
N ARG A 113 -26.28 5.14 -0.99
CA ARG A 113 -26.77 4.06 -0.12
C ARG A 113 -26.12 4.05 1.26
N GLU A 114 -25.06 4.84 1.43
CA GLU A 114 -24.23 4.87 2.61
C GLU A 114 -24.06 6.29 3.13
N ASP A 115 -23.94 6.38 4.45
CA ASP A 115 -23.61 7.62 5.12
C ASP A 115 -22.29 8.21 4.59
N ALA A 116 -22.38 9.18 3.70
CA ALA A 116 -21.26 10.00 3.25
C ALA A 116 -20.96 11.11 4.27
N SER A 117 -21.13 10.82 5.55
CA SER A 117 -20.77 11.76 6.59
C SER A 117 -19.24 11.92 6.62
N PRO A 118 -18.72 13.10 7.01
CA PRO A 118 -17.26 13.32 7.09
C PRO A 118 -16.57 12.29 8.00
N LEU A 119 -17.26 11.85 9.05
CA LEU A 119 -16.73 10.85 9.99
C LEU A 119 -16.64 9.47 9.36
N SER A 120 -17.70 9.02 8.66
CA SER A 120 -17.71 7.70 8.00
C SER A 120 -16.66 7.64 6.89
N LEU A 121 -16.52 8.71 6.09
CA LEU A 121 -15.48 8.80 5.07
C LEU A 121 -14.07 8.81 5.68
N ALA A 122 -13.86 9.48 6.80
CA ALA A 122 -12.57 9.49 7.50
C ALA A 122 -12.22 8.10 8.06
N LEU A 123 -13.20 7.36 8.61
CA LEU A 123 -13.00 6.00 9.10
C LEU A 123 -12.66 5.04 7.95
N LEU A 124 -13.39 5.11 6.84
CA LEU A 124 -13.13 4.30 5.65
C LEU A 124 -11.75 4.62 5.03
N ALA A 125 -11.41 5.90 4.94
CA ALA A 125 -10.08 6.32 4.47
C ALA A 125 -8.97 5.84 5.41
N GLY A 126 -9.20 5.86 6.73
CA GLY A 126 -8.27 5.33 7.72
C GLY A 126 -8.05 3.82 7.58
N GLU A 127 -9.13 3.05 7.34
CA GLU A 127 -9.06 1.61 7.07
C GLU A 127 -8.30 1.33 5.76
N ALA A 128 -8.64 2.04 4.69
CA ALA A 128 -7.93 1.94 3.42
C ALA A 128 -6.45 2.31 3.57
N PHE A 129 -6.13 3.35 4.35
CA PHE A 129 -4.76 3.75 4.64
C PHE A 129 -3.98 2.66 5.38
N ALA A 130 -4.56 2.05 6.41
CA ALA A 130 -3.92 0.98 7.15
C ALA A 130 -3.64 -0.25 6.26
N ASN A 131 -4.64 -0.69 5.49
CA ASN A 131 -4.48 -1.81 4.57
C ASN A 131 -3.49 -1.49 3.44
N GLY A 132 -3.50 -0.25 2.92
CA GLY A 132 -2.52 0.21 1.94
C GLY A 132 -1.10 0.30 2.50
N ALA A 133 -0.92 0.71 3.75
CA ALA A 133 0.37 0.72 4.42
C ALA A 133 0.98 -0.68 4.50
N PHE A 134 0.15 -1.68 4.77
CA PHE A 134 0.55 -3.08 4.78
C PHE A 134 0.97 -3.56 3.39
N GLN A 135 0.17 -3.30 2.36
CA GLN A 135 0.51 -3.64 0.97
C GLN A 135 1.79 -2.95 0.50
N ALA A 136 2.00 -1.68 0.89
CA ALA A 136 3.24 -0.95 0.61
C ALA A 136 4.46 -1.61 1.23
N ALA A 137 4.36 -2.15 2.45
CA ALA A 137 5.46 -2.87 3.10
C ALA A 137 5.84 -4.15 2.36
N ILE A 138 4.84 -4.93 1.91
CA ILE A 138 5.07 -6.14 1.10
C ILE A 138 5.73 -5.77 -0.23
N LEU A 139 5.19 -4.76 -0.94
CA LEU A 139 5.77 -4.32 -2.22
C LEU A 139 7.18 -3.78 -2.04
N LEU A 140 7.44 -3.05 -0.96
CA LEU A 140 8.77 -2.57 -0.65
C LEU A 140 9.74 -3.74 -0.43
N MET A 141 9.31 -4.79 0.30
CA MET A 141 10.10 -6.00 0.49
C MET A 141 10.41 -6.66 -0.86
N PHE A 142 9.42 -6.90 -1.71
CA PHE A 142 9.66 -7.48 -3.04
C PHE A 142 10.55 -6.59 -3.92
N SER A 143 10.37 -5.27 -3.87
CA SER A 143 11.17 -4.31 -4.63
C SER A 143 12.66 -4.29 -4.23
N THR A 144 13.02 -4.84 -3.06
CA THR A 144 14.43 -4.95 -2.64
C THR A 144 15.19 -6.05 -3.38
N PHE A 145 14.53 -7.08 -3.90
CA PHE A 145 15.19 -8.20 -4.58
C PHE A 145 14.70 -8.48 -6.00
N LEU A 146 13.48 -8.06 -6.35
CA LEU A 146 12.94 -8.22 -7.69
C LEU A 146 13.21 -6.96 -8.54
N PRO A 147 13.67 -7.11 -9.80
CA PRO A 147 13.95 -5.97 -10.68
C PRO A 147 12.67 -5.39 -11.31
N GLY A 148 12.65 -4.08 -11.50
CA GLY A 148 11.63 -3.39 -12.29
C GLY A 148 10.23 -3.48 -11.68
N ILE A 149 9.29 -4.03 -12.44
CA ILE A 149 7.87 -4.19 -12.06
C ILE A 149 7.60 -5.60 -11.51
N ALA A 150 8.64 -6.45 -11.42
CA ALA A 150 8.47 -7.82 -10.93
C ALA A 150 8.04 -7.91 -9.46
N ASP A 151 8.17 -6.82 -8.69
CA ASP A 151 7.61 -6.70 -7.34
C ASP A 151 6.07 -6.83 -7.34
N LEU A 152 5.38 -6.31 -8.35
CA LEU A 152 3.94 -6.51 -8.53
C LEU A 152 3.60 -7.97 -8.82
N LEU A 153 4.44 -8.65 -9.64
CA LEU A 153 4.26 -10.08 -9.89
C LEU A 153 4.47 -10.89 -8.61
N GLY A 154 5.46 -10.51 -7.79
CA GLY A 154 5.69 -11.13 -6.49
C GLY A 154 4.47 -11.02 -5.56
N LEU A 155 3.86 -9.84 -5.48
CA LEU A 155 2.63 -9.63 -4.73
C LEU A 155 1.46 -10.44 -5.33
N LEU A 156 1.31 -10.43 -6.67
CA LEU A 156 0.27 -11.19 -7.36
C LEU A 156 0.40 -12.68 -7.08
N VAL A 157 1.61 -13.24 -7.18
CA VAL A 157 1.87 -14.65 -6.87
C VAL A 157 1.53 -14.96 -5.42
N LEU A 158 1.96 -14.12 -4.48
CA LEU A 158 1.61 -14.28 -3.07
C LEU A 158 0.08 -14.31 -2.88
N TYR A 159 -0.62 -13.37 -3.51
CA TYR A 159 -2.08 -13.29 -3.43
C TYR A 159 -2.74 -14.52 -4.04
N VAL A 160 -2.34 -14.94 -5.23
CA VAL A 160 -2.87 -16.12 -5.92
C VAL A 160 -2.64 -17.38 -5.09
N VAL A 161 -1.40 -17.59 -4.60
CA VAL A 161 -1.07 -18.78 -3.78
C VAL A 161 -1.92 -18.85 -2.52
N LEU A 162 -2.12 -17.73 -1.83
CA LEU A 162 -2.92 -17.69 -0.60
C LEU A 162 -4.43 -17.78 -0.86
N HIS A 163 -4.91 -17.49 -2.09
CA HIS A 163 -6.32 -17.56 -2.45
C HIS A 163 -6.65 -18.76 -3.34
N LEU A 164 -5.67 -19.60 -3.68
CA LEU A 164 -5.96 -20.88 -4.33
C LEU A 164 -6.93 -21.70 -3.45
N PRO A 165 -7.99 -22.27 -4.04
CA PRO A 165 -8.91 -23.08 -3.27
C PRO A 165 -8.13 -24.23 -2.62
N PRO A 166 -8.16 -24.32 -1.29
CA PRO A 166 -7.49 -25.41 -0.61
C PRO A 166 -8.12 -26.72 -1.05
N GLY A 167 -7.28 -27.73 -1.29
CA GLY A 167 -7.72 -29.07 -1.67
C GLY A 167 -8.78 -29.65 -0.72
N LYS A 168 -9.37 -30.80 -1.04
CA LYS A 168 -10.46 -31.42 -0.28
C LYS A 168 -10.12 -31.79 1.18
N SER A 169 -8.83 -31.77 1.56
CA SER A 169 -8.38 -32.09 2.92
C SER A 169 -8.60 -30.94 3.91
N ALA A 170 -9.19 -31.24 5.05
CA ALA A 170 -9.52 -30.24 6.08
C ALA A 170 -8.26 -29.50 6.57
N TRP A 171 -7.16 -30.23 6.85
CA TRP A 171 -5.93 -29.62 7.34
C TRP A 171 -5.29 -28.62 6.36
N LEU A 172 -5.45 -28.83 5.03
CA LEU A 172 -4.96 -27.86 4.02
C LEU A 172 -5.80 -26.57 4.04
N ARG A 173 -7.10 -26.68 4.32
CA ARG A 173 -7.96 -25.51 4.47
C ARG A 173 -7.56 -24.71 5.70
N ASP A 174 -7.42 -25.37 6.84
CA ASP A 174 -7.06 -24.71 8.09
C ASP A 174 -5.67 -24.05 7.97
N ALA A 175 -4.71 -24.72 7.31
CA ALA A 175 -3.39 -24.16 7.06
C ALA A 175 -3.43 -22.97 6.10
N ALA A 176 -4.24 -23.02 5.03
CA ALA A 176 -4.39 -21.93 4.07
C ALA A 176 -5.06 -20.71 4.72
N ASP A 177 -6.10 -20.94 5.52
CA ASP A 177 -6.80 -19.87 6.23
C ASP A 177 -5.90 -19.23 7.29
N ALA A 178 -5.17 -20.04 8.06
CA ALA A 178 -4.17 -19.54 9.01
C ALA A 178 -3.04 -18.75 8.30
N ALA A 179 -2.57 -19.23 7.15
CA ALA A 179 -1.57 -18.51 6.35
C ALA A 179 -2.11 -17.19 5.84
N ARG A 180 -3.36 -17.16 5.34
CA ARG A 180 -4.01 -15.92 4.87
C ARG A 180 -4.15 -14.91 5.99
N GLU A 181 -4.68 -15.34 7.13
CA GLU A 181 -4.87 -14.45 8.29
C GLU A 181 -3.58 -13.88 8.87
N ASN A 182 -2.48 -14.62 8.80
CA ASN A 182 -1.21 -14.18 9.36
C ASN A 182 -0.31 -13.46 8.35
N LEU A 183 -0.36 -13.84 7.07
CA LEU A 183 0.49 -13.23 6.02
C LEU A 183 -0.18 -12.05 5.33
N LEU A 184 -1.51 -12.01 5.26
CA LEU A 184 -2.27 -10.90 4.66
C LEU A 184 -3.39 -10.42 5.60
N PRO A 185 -3.07 -10.05 6.85
CA PRO A 185 -4.09 -9.55 7.77
C PRO A 185 -4.71 -8.25 7.24
N GLN A 186 -6.03 -8.16 7.34
CA GLN A 186 -6.78 -6.94 7.04
C GLN A 186 -7.28 -6.32 8.34
N VAL A 187 -7.28 -5.00 8.40
CA VAL A 187 -7.85 -4.25 9.51
C VAL A 187 -9.23 -3.79 9.11
N SER A 188 -10.22 -4.07 9.95
CA SER A 188 -11.57 -3.51 9.87
C SER A 188 -11.84 -2.70 11.14
N TRP A 189 -11.96 -1.38 11.01
CA TRP A 189 -12.26 -0.52 12.16
C TRP A 189 -13.64 -0.78 12.75
N ASN A 190 -14.59 -1.25 11.93
CA ASN A 190 -15.93 -1.59 12.41
C ASN A 190 -15.90 -2.77 13.38
N GLU A 191 -15.02 -3.75 13.17
CA GLU A 191 -14.82 -4.86 14.10
C GLU A 191 -14.04 -4.43 15.34
N ALA A 192 -12.99 -3.62 15.13
CA ALA A 192 -12.17 -3.08 16.22
C ALA A 192 -12.97 -2.19 17.18
N LEU A 193 -13.96 -1.43 16.68
CA LEU A 193 -14.83 -0.58 17.49
C LEU A 193 -15.97 -1.34 18.18
N ARG A 194 -16.36 -2.51 17.67
CA ARG A 194 -17.52 -3.26 18.19
C ARG A 194 -17.23 -4.15 19.39
N GLY A 195 -16.01 -4.40 19.78
CA GLY A 195 -15.80 -5.18 21.00
C GLY A 195 -14.40 -5.72 21.29
N ASP A 196 -13.57 -5.93 20.28
CA ASP A 196 -12.25 -6.53 20.52
C ASP A 196 -11.17 -5.51 20.90
N GLY A 197 -11.55 -4.23 20.99
CA GLY A 197 -10.64 -3.12 21.26
C GLY A 197 -9.65 -2.84 20.11
N ILE A 198 -9.00 -1.66 20.13
CA ILE A 198 -7.99 -1.25 19.14
C ILE A 198 -6.79 -2.23 19.11
N LEU A 199 -6.59 -3.00 20.16
CA LEU A 199 -5.54 -4.02 20.31
C LEU A 199 -6.09 -5.45 20.18
N GLY A 200 -7.25 -5.65 19.55
CA GLY A 200 -7.79 -6.97 19.26
C GLY A 200 -6.81 -7.85 18.49
N SER A 201 -7.03 -9.15 18.51
CA SER A 201 -6.15 -10.15 17.89
C SER A 201 -5.83 -9.84 16.41
N ALA A 202 -6.79 -9.27 15.67
CA ALA A 202 -6.62 -8.89 14.27
C ALA A 202 -5.63 -7.72 14.09
N THR A 203 -5.76 -6.67 14.90
CA THR A 203 -4.83 -5.51 14.86
C THR A 203 -3.43 -5.92 15.32
N GLY A 204 -3.33 -6.78 16.33
CA GLY A 204 -2.05 -7.32 16.79
C GLY A 204 -1.32 -8.11 15.69
N ARG A 205 -2.04 -8.97 14.99
CA ARG A 205 -1.51 -9.72 13.82
C ARG A 205 -1.07 -8.79 12.71
N TRP A 206 -1.84 -7.75 12.42
CA TRP A 206 -1.50 -6.76 11.41
C TRP A 206 -0.21 -5.99 11.74
N VAL A 207 -0.06 -5.49 12.98
CA VAL A 207 1.16 -4.80 13.43
C VAL A 207 2.36 -5.74 13.38
N PHE A 208 2.19 -6.97 13.84
CA PHE A 208 3.26 -7.98 13.80
C PHE A 208 3.70 -8.27 12.36
N ALA A 209 2.77 -8.59 11.46
CA ALA A 209 3.06 -8.89 10.07
C ALA A 209 3.70 -7.69 9.35
N LEU A 210 3.19 -6.47 9.56
CA LEU A 210 3.77 -5.24 9.04
C LEU A 210 5.24 -5.08 9.47
N THR A 211 5.51 -5.29 10.75
CA THR A 211 6.87 -5.20 11.31
C THR A 211 7.78 -6.24 10.69
N VAL A 212 7.32 -7.49 10.56
CA VAL A 212 8.07 -8.57 9.92
C VAL A 212 8.43 -8.21 8.48
N TYR A 213 7.51 -7.73 7.67
CA TYR A 213 7.80 -7.35 6.28
C TYR A 213 8.80 -6.19 6.18
N LEU A 214 8.69 -5.18 7.04
CA LEU A 214 9.64 -4.06 7.06
C LEU A 214 11.04 -4.50 7.52
N VAL A 215 11.12 -5.38 8.52
CA VAL A 215 12.40 -5.95 8.99
C VAL A 215 13.03 -6.81 7.91
N LEU A 216 12.25 -7.69 7.27
CA LEU A 216 12.73 -8.50 6.15
C LEU A 216 13.26 -7.63 5.00
N ALA A 217 12.50 -6.59 4.61
CA ALA A 217 12.94 -5.64 3.61
C ALA A 217 14.28 -4.99 4.00
N ALA A 218 14.43 -4.55 5.24
CA ALA A 218 15.64 -3.92 5.74
C ALA A 218 16.83 -4.90 5.76
N VAL A 219 16.63 -6.14 6.20
CA VAL A 219 17.67 -7.18 6.24
C VAL A 219 18.11 -7.57 4.83
N ILE A 220 17.15 -7.85 3.93
CA ILE A 220 17.47 -8.21 2.54
C ILE A 220 18.23 -7.07 1.86
N PHE A 221 17.75 -5.85 2.01
CA PHE A 221 18.36 -4.68 1.39
C PHE A 221 19.76 -4.38 1.94
N SER A 222 19.98 -4.61 3.24
CA SER A 222 21.29 -4.39 3.86
C SER A 222 22.35 -5.39 3.37
N ARG A 223 21.93 -6.62 3.06
CA ARG A 223 22.82 -7.71 2.59
C ARG A 223 23.00 -7.72 1.08
N ARG A 224 22.19 -6.98 0.33
CA ARG A 224 22.29 -6.93 -1.13
C ARG A 224 23.60 -6.27 -1.55
N GLU A 225 24.43 -7.00 -2.29
CA GLU A 225 25.56 -6.43 -3.00
C GLU A 225 25.02 -5.57 -4.14
N LEU A 226 25.39 -4.29 -4.11
CA LEU A 226 25.07 -3.40 -5.23
C LEU A 226 26.13 -3.62 -6.30
N PRO A 227 25.77 -3.85 -7.56
CA PRO A 227 26.74 -3.94 -8.63
C PRO A 227 27.47 -2.60 -8.73
N TYR A 228 28.68 -2.56 -8.19
CA TYR A 228 29.61 -1.44 -8.40
C TYR A 228 30.19 -1.61 -9.80
N GLY A 229 29.76 -0.73 -10.74
CA GLY A 229 30.44 -0.52 -12.01
C GLY A 229 31.01 -1.78 -12.67
N GLN A 230 30.22 -2.48 -13.45
CA GLN A 230 30.75 -3.21 -14.58
C GLN A 230 30.71 -2.22 -15.75
N ASP A 231 31.82 -1.52 -15.93
CA ASP A 231 32.13 -0.79 -17.16
C ASP A 231 32.37 -1.79 -18.30
#